data_950d2ef2da60281dfdcba6ed711d7fd4
#
_entry.id   950d2ef2da60281dfdcba6ed711d7fd4
#
_cell.length_a   1.000
_cell.length_b   1.000
_cell.length_c   1.000
_cell.angle_alpha   90.00
_cell.angle_beta   90.00
_cell.angle_gamma   90.00
#
_symmetry.space_group_name_H-M   'P 1'
#
loop_
_entity.id
_entity.type
_entity.pdbx_description
1 polymer ?
#
loop_
_entity_poly.entity_id
_entity_poly.type
_entity_poly.pdbx_seq_one_letter_code
_entity_poly.pdbx_strand_id
1 'polypeptide(L)'
;MTGSIALLGQPNSGKSTIFNNLTGARQHVGNWAGKTVEKNEGTYTYNGTKYSVTDLPGSYGLSGNSDEEIITTDYIKSGQSDLTVVLVDASQLERSMFMLAEFARLDKPAVLVLNMMDVAKDMGKEVNAEALTKKLGIPVLPFNATDSKDYDKLKSLITDELKTPHRLIVPAPAEQKDVKADSKAKFEWVDALLSDVTQTEQKVYKMSRFDRIMTRPILGKILCIGVVLLAFLVAMLIMIPFMGVGQMIPTILHDPVDELLTGWNVHPWLVSIFSTMLPNVLYFTISMASFVFGVNIVFGFLEETGFLARAAYQFDGLLSKLGLQGKAICPMLMGFGCTIGGACGTRVMDNWGQRMLAMSIVWAIPCASIWSIIPVISGMFFTWWQTLLVCVGILLYVVVTMFVVSKVFSRKLAPQATRSGMIMELPPYHKAHWKHIIKEAFFKAWDIFKRALGTVTLVSILFYVLSFSKDGNVDNSLLYRVGTFIEPVTKFFGMGWQTFMAFVSGAFAKEAVLGTLNAVFMGDNSLMEATFFAKSASTDTALLGTAMSSAISPAEALAFMFATTFNIPCIMALSTTYKESHSLKWTVKVALFYICNALVLSFIVYHIASIFT
;
A
#
# COMPACT_ATOMS: atom_id res chain seq x y z
N MET A 1 -5.35 37.93 11.10
CA MET A 1 -6.08 36.94 10.28
C MET A 1 -7.53 37.38 10.31
N THR A 2 -8.14 37.56 9.17
CA THR A 2 -9.46 38.18 9.08
C THR A 2 -10.57 37.20 8.66
N GLY A 3 -10.31 35.89 8.66
CA GLY A 3 -11.31 34.87 8.43
C GLY A 3 -10.74 33.47 8.45
N SER A 4 -11.43 32.55 9.11
CA SER A 4 -11.12 31.12 9.16
C SER A 4 -12.15 30.31 8.37
N ILE A 5 -11.68 29.42 7.51
CA ILE A 5 -12.50 28.68 6.56
C ILE A 5 -12.29 27.18 6.80
N ALA A 6 -13.38 26.43 6.89
CA ALA A 6 -13.34 24.97 6.91
C ALA A 6 -13.76 24.41 5.54
N LEU A 7 -13.02 23.46 5.00
CA LEU A 7 -13.42 22.69 3.83
C LEU A 7 -14.09 21.39 4.30
N LEU A 8 -15.35 21.22 3.96
CA LEU A 8 -16.15 20.03 4.26
C LEU A 8 -16.50 19.33 2.95
N GLY A 9 -16.35 18.02 2.85
CA GLY A 9 -16.72 17.26 1.66
C GLY A 9 -16.51 15.78 1.82
N GLN A 10 -17.25 15.00 1.04
CA GLN A 10 -17.09 13.57 1.00
C GLN A 10 -15.70 13.17 0.48
N PRO A 11 -15.21 11.95 0.77
CA PRO A 11 -14.03 11.43 0.10
C PRO A 11 -14.20 11.50 -1.43
N ASN A 12 -13.13 11.89 -2.12
CA ASN A 12 -13.09 12.08 -3.59
C ASN A 12 -13.93 13.23 -4.17
N SER A 13 -14.51 14.10 -3.36
CA SER A 13 -15.20 15.32 -3.85
C SER A 13 -14.27 16.39 -4.42
N GLY A 14 -12.95 16.16 -4.42
CA GLY A 14 -11.94 17.13 -4.88
C GLY A 14 -11.45 18.09 -3.79
N LYS A 15 -11.79 17.84 -2.51
CA LYS A 15 -11.47 18.69 -1.36
C LYS A 15 -9.96 18.96 -1.24
N SER A 16 -9.12 17.94 -1.24
CA SER A 16 -7.65 18.09 -1.14
C SER A 16 -7.05 18.80 -2.35
N THR A 17 -7.65 18.66 -3.53
CA THR A 17 -7.23 19.41 -4.73
C THR A 17 -7.48 20.90 -4.55
N ILE A 18 -8.66 21.26 -4.04
CA ILE A 18 -9.02 22.66 -3.77
C ILE A 18 -8.12 23.21 -2.66
N PHE A 19 -7.93 22.49 -1.56
CA PHE A 19 -7.04 22.90 -0.49
C PHE A 19 -5.60 23.18 -0.97
N ASN A 20 -5.02 22.25 -1.74
CA ASN A 20 -3.67 22.38 -2.26
C ASN A 20 -3.51 23.57 -3.23
N ASN A 21 -4.49 23.79 -4.09
CA ASN A 21 -4.46 24.91 -5.04
C ASN A 21 -4.71 26.27 -4.36
N LEU A 22 -5.52 26.33 -3.30
CA LEU A 22 -5.72 27.55 -2.52
C LEU A 22 -4.48 27.93 -1.72
N THR A 23 -3.87 26.95 -1.01
CA THR A 23 -2.82 27.19 -0.02
C THR A 23 -1.40 27.09 -0.61
N GLY A 24 -1.23 26.36 -1.71
CA GLY A 24 0.07 26.12 -2.35
C GLY A 24 1.08 25.46 -1.38
N ALA A 25 2.30 26.02 -1.32
CA ALA A 25 3.37 25.51 -0.41
C ALA A 25 3.20 25.97 1.06
N ARG A 26 2.16 26.71 1.40
CA ARG A 26 1.93 27.28 2.75
C ARG A 26 1.02 26.40 3.58
N GLN A 27 1.40 25.15 3.73
CA GLN A 27 0.63 24.13 4.45
C GLN A 27 1.37 23.71 5.72
N HIS A 28 0.60 23.40 6.76
CA HIS A 28 1.08 22.75 7.97
C HIS A 28 0.31 21.44 8.16
N VAL A 29 1.05 20.35 8.22
CA VAL A 29 0.48 19.00 8.43
C VAL A 29 0.74 18.59 9.87
N GLY A 30 -0.29 18.25 10.59
CA GLY A 30 -0.24 17.74 11.97
C GLY A 30 -1.27 16.64 12.16
N ASN A 31 -1.48 16.22 13.40
CA ASN A 31 -2.58 15.31 13.74
C ASN A 31 -3.61 16.06 14.58
N TRP A 32 -4.88 15.66 14.46
CA TRP A 32 -5.92 16.14 15.38
C TRP A 32 -5.60 15.71 16.81
N ALA A 33 -5.82 16.60 17.77
CA ALA A 33 -5.46 16.36 19.16
C ALA A 33 -6.07 15.06 19.71
N GLY A 34 -5.20 14.12 20.13
CA GLY A 34 -5.60 12.82 20.67
C GLY A 34 -6.12 11.80 19.65
N LYS A 35 -6.00 12.08 18.35
CA LYS A 35 -6.45 11.20 17.25
C LYS A 35 -5.32 10.93 16.26
N THR A 36 -5.43 9.84 15.51
CA THR A 36 -4.47 9.44 14.46
C THR A 36 -4.82 9.99 13.08
N VAL A 37 -5.79 10.90 13.01
CA VAL A 37 -6.27 11.53 11.78
C VAL A 37 -5.41 12.75 11.47
N GLU A 38 -4.97 12.89 10.23
CA GLU A 38 -4.15 14.03 9.78
C GLU A 38 -4.98 15.33 9.76
N LYS A 39 -4.38 16.40 10.24
CA LYS A 39 -4.92 17.76 10.21
C LYS A 39 -4.09 18.59 9.22
N ASN A 40 -4.73 19.07 8.16
CA ASN A 40 -4.11 19.95 7.20
C ASN A 40 -4.61 21.38 7.36
N GLU A 41 -3.72 22.28 7.70
CA GLU A 41 -4.00 23.71 7.81
C GLU A 41 -3.11 24.48 6.85
N GLY A 42 -3.67 25.47 6.20
CA GLY A 42 -2.94 26.31 5.27
C GLY A 42 -3.44 27.74 5.28
N THR A 43 -2.73 28.59 4.57
CA THR A 43 -3.13 29.99 4.43
C THR A 43 -2.97 30.47 3.00
N TYR A 44 -3.90 31.33 2.56
CA TYR A 44 -3.75 32.04 1.29
C TYR A 44 -3.99 33.53 1.50
N THR A 45 -3.53 34.33 0.54
CA THR A 45 -3.71 35.78 0.55
C THR A 45 -4.54 36.18 -0.67
N TYR A 46 -5.59 36.95 -0.47
CA TYR A 46 -6.42 37.50 -1.54
C TYR A 46 -6.74 38.96 -1.23
N ASN A 47 -6.54 39.85 -2.21
CA ASN A 47 -6.70 41.30 -2.07
C ASN A 47 -5.99 41.89 -0.82
N GLY A 48 -4.76 41.42 -0.55
CA GLY A 48 -3.95 41.87 0.60
C GLY A 48 -4.38 41.31 1.97
N THR A 49 -5.46 40.55 2.03
CA THR A 49 -5.99 39.94 3.26
C THR A 49 -5.57 38.48 3.36
N LYS A 50 -5.15 38.04 4.55
CA LYS A 50 -4.71 36.66 4.79
C LYS A 50 -5.85 35.87 5.44
N TYR A 51 -6.17 34.71 4.82
CA TYR A 51 -7.19 33.77 5.26
C TYR A 51 -6.55 32.46 5.70
N SER A 52 -7.11 31.83 6.75
CA SER A 52 -6.75 30.46 7.15
C SER A 52 -7.73 29.45 6.57
N VAL A 53 -7.25 28.31 6.13
CA VAL A 53 -8.06 27.22 5.60
C VAL A 53 -7.69 25.95 6.33
N THR A 54 -8.70 25.26 6.86
CA THR A 54 -8.57 23.94 7.49
C THR A 54 -9.25 22.90 6.61
N ASP A 55 -8.49 21.89 6.19
CA ASP A 55 -9.03 20.73 5.46
C ASP A 55 -9.58 19.72 6.48
N LEU A 56 -10.90 19.60 6.57
CA LEU A 56 -11.53 18.62 7.45
C LEU A 56 -11.42 17.21 6.87
N PRO A 57 -11.33 16.17 7.71
CA PRO A 57 -11.31 14.78 7.23
C PRO A 57 -12.50 14.50 6.31
N GLY A 58 -12.25 13.78 5.21
CA GLY A 58 -13.32 13.37 4.29
C GLY A 58 -14.25 12.37 4.97
N SER A 59 -15.52 12.71 5.08
CA SER A 59 -16.52 11.85 5.71
C SER A 59 -17.77 11.73 4.83
N TYR A 60 -18.47 10.61 4.92
CA TYR A 60 -19.75 10.44 4.21
C TYR A 60 -20.94 11.01 4.95
N GLY A 61 -20.77 11.31 6.23
CA GLY A 61 -21.78 11.91 7.11
C GLY A 61 -21.16 12.65 8.27
N LEU A 62 -22.01 13.22 9.13
CA LEU A 62 -21.66 13.94 10.35
C LEU A 62 -22.30 13.27 11.59
N SER A 63 -22.71 12.01 11.47
CA SER A 63 -23.47 11.29 12.50
C SER A 63 -22.60 10.73 13.65
N GLY A 64 -21.26 10.89 13.59
CA GLY A 64 -20.36 10.47 14.67
C GLY A 64 -20.07 8.96 14.72
N ASN A 65 -20.21 8.25 13.59
CA ASN A 65 -19.95 6.82 13.50
C ASN A 65 -18.46 6.46 13.25
N SER A 66 -17.68 7.44 12.79
CA SER A 66 -16.23 7.29 12.60
C SER A 66 -15.46 8.39 13.31
N ASP A 67 -14.14 8.18 13.51
CA ASP A 67 -13.29 9.22 14.12
C ASP A 67 -13.26 10.49 13.26
N GLU A 68 -13.28 10.34 11.93
CA GLU A 68 -13.34 11.45 10.98
C GLU A 68 -14.64 12.25 11.12
N GLU A 69 -15.78 11.56 11.24
CA GLU A 69 -17.09 12.22 11.44
C GLU A 69 -17.16 12.97 12.77
N ILE A 70 -16.66 12.36 13.85
CA ILE A 70 -16.60 12.99 15.17
C ILE A 70 -15.75 14.27 15.12
N ILE A 71 -14.52 14.17 14.57
CA ILE A 71 -13.60 15.32 14.45
C ILE A 71 -14.25 16.44 13.64
N THR A 72 -14.82 16.09 12.48
CA THR A 72 -15.45 17.06 11.58
C THR A 72 -16.62 17.77 12.25
N THR A 73 -17.48 17.01 12.92
CA THR A 73 -18.66 17.54 13.62
C THR A 73 -18.26 18.41 14.79
N ASP A 74 -17.31 17.99 15.61
CA ASP A 74 -16.82 18.74 16.76
C ASP A 74 -16.14 20.04 16.32
N TYR A 75 -15.34 20.01 15.24
CA TYR A 75 -14.71 21.21 14.71
C TYR A 75 -15.73 22.25 14.23
N ILE A 76 -16.75 21.84 13.47
CA ILE A 76 -17.80 22.75 12.99
C ILE A 76 -18.62 23.29 14.15
N LYS A 77 -18.98 22.45 15.13
CA LYS A 77 -19.73 22.87 16.34
C LYS A 77 -18.94 23.84 17.21
N SER A 78 -17.63 23.66 17.33
CA SER A 78 -16.78 24.52 18.18
C SER A 78 -16.70 25.97 17.71
N GLY A 79 -17.10 26.27 16.46
CA GLY A 79 -17.06 27.63 15.92
C GLY A 79 -15.63 28.13 15.63
N GLN A 80 -14.68 27.22 15.45
CA GLN A 80 -13.30 27.58 15.08
C GLN A 80 -13.19 28.08 13.63
N SER A 81 -14.19 27.84 12.79
CA SER A 81 -14.32 28.42 11.45
C SER A 81 -15.44 29.41 11.36
N ASP A 82 -15.17 30.55 10.70
CA ASP A 82 -16.18 31.61 10.47
C ASP A 82 -17.12 31.22 9.30
N LEU A 83 -16.60 30.43 8.34
CA LEU A 83 -17.32 29.96 7.16
C LEU A 83 -16.98 28.53 6.84
N THR A 84 -17.97 27.72 6.45
CA THR A 84 -17.79 26.36 5.96
C THR A 84 -18.03 26.31 4.45
N VAL A 85 -17.04 25.86 3.69
CA VAL A 85 -17.17 25.58 2.27
C VAL A 85 -17.52 24.11 2.11
N VAL A 86 -18.76 23.83 1.75
CA VAL A 86 -19.28 22.48 1.56
C VAL A 86 -19.08 22.07 0.11
N LEU A 87 -18.25 21.06 -0.12
CA LEU A 87 -17.97 20.53 -1.46
C LEU A 87 -18.87 19.35 -1.76
N VAL A 88 -19.51 19.42 -2.91
CA VAL A 88 -20.45 18.43 -3.41
C VAL A 88 -20.02 18.02 -4.83
N ASP A 89 -20.03 16.73 -5.10
CA ASP A 89 -19.79 16.20 -6.43
C ASP A 89 -21.08 16.32 -7.29
N ALA A 90 -21.03 17.17 -8.31
CA ALA A 90 -22.17 17.40 -9.20
C ALA A 90 -22.53 16.16 -10.04
N SER A 91 -21.58 15.26 -10.30
CA SER A 91 -21.84 14.02 -11.03
C SER A 91 -22.66 13.01 -10.21
N GLN A 92 -22.59 13.13 -8.86
CA GLN A 92 -23.29 12.30 -7.87
C GLN A 92 -24.05 13.17 -6.87
N LEU A 93 -24.81 14.11 -7.37
CA LEU A 93 -25.38 15.19 -6.58
C LEU A 93 -26.28 14.68 -5.45
N GLU A 94 -27.21 13.77 -5.71
CA GLU A 94 -28.14 13.21 -4.73
C GLU A 94 -27.40 12.64 -3.50
N ARG A 95 -26.36 11.85 -3.75
CA ARG A 95 -25.56 11.26 -2.68
C ARG A 95 -24.72 12.27 -1.92
N SER A 96 -24.10 13.19 -2.64
CA SER A 96 -23.24 14.20 -2.04
C SER A 96 -24.02 15.22 -1.22
N MET A 97 -25.26 15.52 -1.59
CA MET A 97 -26.20 16.37 -0.84
C MET A 97 -26.67 15.77 0.48
N PHE A 98 -26.53 14.43 0.66
CA PHE A 98 -26.86 13.78 1.93
C PHE A 98 -26.05 14.35 3.12
N MET A 99 -24.77 14.67 2.90
CA MET A 99 -23.94 15.33 3.90
C MET A 99 -24.41 16.76 4.17
N LEU A 100 -24.93 17.47 3.16
CA LEU A 100 -25.53 18.81 3.37
C LEU A 100 -26.80 18.74 4.23
N ALA A 101 -27.59 17.67 4.12
CA ALA A 101 -28.75 17.43 4.97
C ALA A 101 -28.36 17.31 6.46
N GLU A 102 -27.23 16.67 6.74
CA GLU A 102 -26.70 16.60 8.11
C GLU A 102 -26.08 17.93 8.56
N PHE A 103 -25.37 18.62 7.66
CA PHE A 103 -24.81 19.94 7.93
C PHE A 103 -25.91 20.98 8.25
N ALA A 104 -27.06 20.89 7.59
CA ALA A 104 -28.21 21.76 7.87
C ALA A 104 -28.65 21.74 9.34
N ARG A 105 -28.46 20.61 10.03
CA ARG A 105 -28.77 20.49 11.48
C ARG A 105 -27.82 21.29 12.38
N LEU A 106 -26.66 21.71 11.86
CA LEU A 106 -25.63 22.43 12.63
C LEU A 106 -25.85 23.95 12.62
N ASP A 107 -26.72 24.47 11.76
CA ASP A 107 -27.05 25.90 11.60
C ASP A 107 -25.80 26.81 11.54
N LYS A 108 -24.86 26.50 10.69
CA LYS A 108 -23.61 27.26 10.50
C LYS A 108 -23.57 27.97 9.16
N PRO A 109 -22.85 29.10 9.05
CA PRO A 109 -22.65 29.78 7.76
C PRO A 109 -21.95 28.86 6.74
N ALA A 110 -22.46 28.86 5.50
CA ALA A 110 -21.91 28.00 4.47
C ALA A 110 -21.97 28.56 3.05
N VAL A 111 -21.07 28.07 2.22
CA VAL A 111 -21.08 28.18 0.76
C VAL A 111 -21.10 26.77 0.19
N LEU A 112 -21.92 26.54 -0.81
CA LEU A 112 -21.95 25.25 -1.52
C LEU A 112 -21.12 25.34 -2.81
N VAL A 113 -20.15 24.45 -2.98
CA VAL A 113 -19.34 24.34 -4.18
C VAL A 113 -19.70 23.06 -4.92
N LEU A 114 -20.28 23.19 -6.11
CA LEU A 114 -20.60 22.08 -7.01
C LEU A 114 -19.37 21.77 -7.85
N ASN A 115 -18.55 20.83 -7.39
CA ASN A 115 -17.35 20.42 -8.11
C ASN A 115 -17.66 19.33 -9.15
N MET A 116 -16.74 19.10 -10.08
CA MET A 116 -16.88 18.10 -11.16
C MET A 116 -18.06 18.38 -12.12
N MET A 117 -18.33 19.64 -12.40
CA MET A 117 -19.38 20.03 -13.36
C MET A 117 -19.12 19.54 -14.78
N ASP A 118 -17.86 19.40 -15.17
CA ASP A 118 -17.42 18.79 -16.42
C ASP A 118 -17.84 17.32 -16.50
N VAL A 119 -17.61 16.56 -15.45
CA VAL A 119 -18.00 15.15 -15.35
C VAL A 119 -19.53 15.00 -15.34
N ALA A 120 -20.24 15.86 -14.61
CA ALA A 120 -21.69 15.86 -14.60
C ALA A 120 -22.27 16.11 -15.99
N LYS A 121 -21.72 17.07 -16.73
CA LYS A 121 -22.12 17.38 -18.10
C LYS A 121 -21.84 16.22 -19.06
N ASP A 122 -20.68 15.57 -18.94
CA ASP A 122 -20.34 14.38 -19.74
C ASP A 122 -21.32 13.21 -19.48
N MET A 123 -21.86 13.14 -18.26
CA MET A 123 -22.91 12.18 -17.88
C MET A 123 -24.33 12.61 -18.29
N GLY A 124 -24.50 13.77 -18.94
CA GLY A 124 -25.80 14.30 -19.34
C GLY A 124 -26.64 14.82 -18.16
N LYS A 125 -25.98 15.20 -17.05
CA LYS A 125 -26.63 15.82 -15.90
C LYS A 125 -26.41 17.33 -15.96
N GLU A 126 -27.49 18.09 -16.04
CA GLU A 126 -27.45 19.52 -15.92
C GLU A 126 -27.98 19.94 -14.54
N VAL A 127 -27.19 20.73 -13.83
CA VAL A 127 -27.52 21.23 -12.47
C VAL A 127 -27.70 22.73 -12.55
N ASN A 128 -28.89 23.20 -12.19
CA ASN A 128 -29.19 24.62 -12.12
C ASN A 128 -28.75 25.20 -10.77
N ALA A 129 -27.55 25.77 -10.73
CA ALA A 129 -26.96 26.35 -9.53
C ALA A 129 -27.75 27.55 -8.99
N GLU A 130 -28.37 28.37 -9.87
CA GLU A 130 -29.17 29.50 -9.46
C GLU A 130 -30.47 29.09 -8.76
N ALA A 131 -31.13 28.05 -9.29
CA ALA A 131 -32.31 27.47 -8.66
C ALA A 131 -31.95 26.89 -7.27
N LEU A 132 -30.79 26.23 -7.16
CA LEU A 132 -30.31 25.66 -5.90
C LEU A 132 -29.95 26.76 -4.89
N THR A 133 -29.32 27.87 -5.33
CA THR A 133 -29.07 29.05 -4.49
C THR A 133 -30.38 29.62 -3.90
N LYS A 134 -31.40 29.77 -4.73
CA LYS A 134 -32.71 30.27 -4.26
C LYS A 134 -33.38 29.34 -3.26
N LYS A 135 -33.30 28.03 -3.49
CA LYS A 135 -33.89 27.04 -2.57
C LYS A 135 -33.11 26.97 -1.24
N LEU A 136 -31.79 26.92 -1.28
CA LEU A 136 -30.96 26.77 -0.08
C LEU A 136 -30.78 28.06 0.72
N GLY A 137 -30.82 29.22 0.04
CA GLY A 137 -30.53 30.53 0.67
C GLY A 137 -29.07 30.81 0.95
N ILE A 138 -28.17 29.95 0.47
CA ILE A 138 -26.73 30.12 0.51
C ILE A 138 -26.17 30.17 -0.92
N PRO A 139 -25.04 30.84 -1.16
CA PRO A 139 -24.42 30.85 -2.46
C PRO A 139 -24.01 29.47 -2.93
N VAL A 140 -24.30 29.18 -4.19
CA VAL A 140 -23.92 27.92 -4.85
C VAL A 140 -23.02 28.24 -6.04
N LEU A 141 -21.78 27.77 -6.01
CA LEU A 141 -20.78 28.01 -7.03
C LEU A 141 -20.52 26.76 -7.88
N PRO A 142 -20.87 26.74 -9.18
CA PRO A 142 -20.37 25.75 -10.12
C PRO A 142 -18.84 25.84 -10.25
N PHE A 143 -18.14 24.72 -10.14
CA PHE A 143 -16.70 24.71 -10.00
C PHE A 143 -16.06 23.48 -10.66
N ASN A 144 -14.85 23.66 -11.18
CA ASN A 144 -13.99 22.58 -11.61
C ASN A 144 -12.61 22.74 -10.96
N ALA A 145 -12.26 21.84 -10.07
CA ALA A 145 -11.01 21.92 -9.30
C ALA A 145 -9.74 21.87 -10.16
N THR A 146 -9.86 21.46 -11.42
CA THR A 146 -8.78 21.43 -12.41
C THR A 146 -8.63 22.74 -13.21
N ASP A 147 -9.61 23.64 -13.15
CA ASP A 147 -9.58 24.93 -13.86
C ASP A 147 -9.10 26.06 -12.93
N SER A 148 -7.97 26.68 -13.29
CA SER A 148 -7.39 27.77 -12.49
C SER A 148 -8.27 29.03 -12.42
N LYS A 149 -9.15 29.27 -13.41
CA LYS A 149 -10.01 30.45 -13.48
C LYS A 149 -11.12 30.46 -12.42
N ASP A 150 -11.56 29.28 -12.00
CA ASP A 150 -12.63 29.15 -11.02
C ASP A 150 -12.17 29.48 -9.58
N TYR A 151 -10.83 29.40 -9.33
CA TYR A 151 -10.30 29.74 -8.00
C TYR A 151 -10.44 31.22 -7.63
N ASP A 152 -10.37 32.14 -8.59
CA ASP A 152 -10.56 33.56 -8.31
C ASP A 152 -12.02 33.88 -7.98
N LYS A 153 -12.98 33.21 -8.63
CA LYS A 153 -14.40 33.28 -8.27
C LYS A 153 -14.66 32.75 -6.86
N LEU A 154 -14.04 31.60 -6.53
CA LEU A 154 -14.16 31.00 -5.20
C LEU A 154 -13.60 31.92 -4.10
N LYS A 155 -12.42 32.52 -4.31
CA LYS A 155 -11.81 33.46 -3.36
C LYS A 155 -12.66 34.72 -3.15
N SER A 156 -13.21 35.28 -4.25
CA SER A 156 -14.13 36.43 -4.17
C SER A 156 -15.36 36.07 -3.36
N LEU A 157 -16.03 34.95 -3.68
CA LEU A 157 -17.22 34.49 -3.01
C LEU A 157 -17.00 34.26 -1.51
N ILE A 158 -15.91 33.59 -1.14
CA ILE A 158 -15.53 33.41 0.27
C ILE A 158 -15.33 34.74 0.99
N THR A 159 -14.67 35.71 0.32
CA THR A 159 -14.41 37.03 0.91
C THR A 159 -15.70 37.80 1.15
N ASP A 160 -16.66 37.70 0.26
CA ASP A 160 -17.95 38.38 0.39
C ASP A 160 -18.84 37.72 1.46
N GLU A 161 -18.85 36.40 1.52
CA GLU A 161 -19.58 35.63 2.54
C GLU A 161 -19.01 35.76 3.95
N LEU A 162 -17.72 36.04 4.09
CA LEU A 162 -17.13 36.34 5.40
C LEU A 162 -17.58 37.72 5.93
N LYS A 163 -18.01 38.64 5.04
CA LYS A 163 -18.58 39.94 5.44
C LYS A 163 -20.08 39.86 5.80
N THR A 164 -20.82 39.08 5.01
CA THR A 164 -22.26 38.88 5.14
C THR A 164 -22.60 37.38 5.10
N PRO A 165 -22.38 36.64 6.18
CA PRO A 165 -22.50 35.19 6.17
C PRO A 165 -23.97 34.75 6.04
N HIS A 166 -24.25 33.89 5.07
CA HIS A 166 -25.55 33.27 4.86
C HIS A 166 -25.63 31.88 5.50
N ARG A 167 -26.81 31.52 5.94
CA ARG A 167 -27.14 30.18 6.47
C ARG A 167 -28.23 29.54 5.64
N LEU A 168 -28.32 28.21 5.72
CA LEU A 168 -29.40 27.47 5.06
C LEU A 168 -30.77 27.93 5.57
N ILE A 169 -31.66 28.34 4.64
CA ILE A 169 -33.04 28.74 4.97
C ILE A 169 -33.99 27.54 4.99
N VAL A 170 -33.58 26.42 4.37
CA VAL A 170 -34.40 25.19 4.33
C VAL A 170 -34.36 24.53 5.71
N PRO A 171 -35.55 24.20 6.31
CA PRO A 171 -35.56 23.48 7.56
C PRO A 171 -34.78 22.19 7.48
N ALA A 172 -33.91 21.94 8.46
CA ALA A 172 -33.14 20.71 8.53
C ALA A 172 -34.07 19.49 8.66
N PRO A 173 -33.70 18.32 8.11
CA PRO A 173 -34.48 17.11 8.29
C PRO A 173 -34.54 16.73 9.78
N ALA A 174 -35.72 16.34 10.26
CA ALA A 174 -35.94 15.97 11.67
C ALA A 174 -35.05 14.77 12.03
N GLU A 175 -34.38 14.87 13.18
CA GLU A 175 -33.54 13.77 13.67
C GLU A 175 -34.42 12.61 14.16
N GLN A 176 -34.16 11.41 13.67
CA GLN A 176 -34.90 10.21 14.03
C GLN A 176 -34.01 9.27 14.85
N LYS A 177 -34.58 8.62 15.87
CA LYS A 177 -33.86 7.66 16.72
C LYS A 177 -33.48 6.37 15.96
N ASP A 178 -34.31 5.97 15.00
CA ASP A 178 -34.02 4.82 14.15
C ASP A 178 -33.15 5.24 12.94
N VAL A 179 -32.02 4.59 12.78
CA VAL A 179 -31.03 4.87 11.71
C VAL A 179 -31.65 4.78 10.32
N LYS A 180 -32.57 3.84 10.10
CA LYS A 180 -33.24 3.68 8.80
C LYS A 180 -34.23 4.81 8.54
N ALA A 181 -35.00 5.20 9.56
CA ALA A 181 -35.94 6.32 9.46
C ALA A 181 -35.21 7.63 9.27
N ASP A 182 -34.07 7.85 9.96
CA ASP A 182 -33.24 9.04 9.82
C ASP A 182 -32.64 9.15 8.40
N SER A 183 -32.11 8.05 7.89
CA SER A 183 -31.60 8.00 6.50
C SER A 183 -32.71 8.30 5.48
N LYS A 184 -33.90 7.75 5.69
CA LYS A 184 -35.04 8.00 4.81
C LYS A 184 -35.46 9.48 4.81
N ALA A 185 -35.55 10.11 6.00
CA ALA A 185 -35.87 11.52 6.11
C ALA A 185 -34.84 12.43 5.40
N LYS A 186 -33.55 12.08 5.46
CA LYS A 186 -32.50 12.80 4.74
C LYS A 186 -32.65 12.64 3.21
N PHE A 187 -32.94 11.44 2.72
CA PHE A 187 -33.16 11.23 1.28
C PHE A 187 -34.40 11.99 0.79
N GLU A 188 -35.51 11.95 1.51
CA GLU A 188 -36.72 12.70 1.16
C GLU A 188 -36.46 14.22 1.14
N TRP A 189 -35.62 14.72 2.05
CA TRP A 189 -35.20 16.13 2.06
C TRP A 189 -34.34 16.47 0.82
N VAL A 190 -33.40 15.61 0.45
CA VAL A 190 -32.57 15.80 -0.76
C VAL A 190 -33.42 15.73 -2.02
N ASP A 191 -34.31 14.76 -2.15
CA ASP A 191 -35.20 14.60 -3.30
C ASP A 191 -36.10 15.82 -3.49
N ALA A 192 -36.66 16.37 -2.39
CA ALA A 192 -37.47 17.60 -2.43
C ALA A 192 -36.65 18.82 -2.90
N LEU A 193 -35.37 18.90 -2.54
CA LEU A 193 -34.50 19.98 -3.02
C LEU A 193 -34.15 19.85 -4.49
N LEU A 194 -33.89 18.64 -4.95
CA LEU A 194 -33.37 18.37 -6.29
C LEU A 194 -34.45 18.21 -7.37
N SER A 195 -35.73 18.06 -6.97
CA SER A 195 -36.86 17.75 -7.87
C SER A 195 -36.97 18.64 -9.12
N ASP A 196 -36.62 19.95 -9.01
CA ASP A 196 -36.70 20.91 -10.12
C ASP A 196 -35.34 21.51 -10.48
N VAL A 197 -34.24 21.01 -9.86
CA VAL A 197 -32.89 21.58 -9.99
C VAL A 197 -32.07 20.76 -10.97
N THR A 198 -32.32 19.48 -11.05
CA THR A 198 -31.59 18.57 -11.92
C THR A 198 -32.44 18.17 -13.11
N GLN A 199 -31.97 18.53 -14.32
CA GLN A 199 -32.47 17.92 -15.55
C GLN A 199 -31.53 16.78 -15.90
N THR A 200 -32.03 15.57 -15.77
CA THR A 200 -31.29 14.39 -16.21
C THR A 200 -31.87 13.97 -17.56
N GLU A 201 -31.16 14.27 -18.65
CA GLU A 201 -31.40 13.48 -19.85
C GLU A 201 -31.05 12.03 -19.47
N GLN A 202 -32.03 11.15 -19.46
CA GLN A 202 -31.83 9.73 -19.22
C GLN A 202 -30.92 9.13 -20.32
N LYS A 203 -29.68 9.47 -20.34
CA LYS A 203 -28.67 8.61 -20.92
C LYS A 203 -28.58 7.39 -20.01
N VAL A 204 -29.44 6.40 -20.27
CA VAL A 204 -29.32 5.08 -19.64
C VAL A 204 -27.90 4.65 -19.83
N TYR A 205 -27.11 4.71 -18.76
CA TYR A 205 -25.70 4.30 -18.77
C TYR A 205 -25.68 2.80 -19.12
N LYS A 206 -25.57 2.51 -20.43
CA LYS A 206 -25.46 1.13 -20.88
C LYS A 206 -24.12 0.62 -20.35
N MET A 207 -24.19 -0.22 -19.33
CA MET A 207 -23.03 -0.95 -18.84
C MET A 207 -22.23 -1.49 -20.03
N SER A 208 -20.95 -1.17 -20.11
CA SER A 208 -20.08 -1.67 -21.16
C SER A 208 -20.13 -3.21 -21.18
N ARG A 209 -19.85 -3.85 -22.32
CA ARG A 209 -19.76 -5.32 -22.39
C ARG A 209 -18.74 -5.85 -21.40
N PHE A 210 -17.67 -5.11 -21.17
CA PHE A 210 -16.60 -5.43 -20.22
C PHE A 210 -17.12 -5.38 -18.77
N ASP A 211 -17.82 -4.30 -18.37
CA ASP A 211 -18.40 -4.20 -17.02
C ASP A 211 -19.40 -5.32 -16.73
N ARG A 212 -20.19 -5.69 -17.73
CA ARG A 212 -21.15 -6.80 -17.59
C ARG A 212 -20.47 -8.15 -17.35
N ILE A 213 -19.28 -8.36 -17.90
CA ILE A 213 -18.48 -9.58 -17.65
C ILE A 213 -17.80 -9.45 -16.28
N MET A 214 -17.23 -8.28 -15.97
CA MET A 214 -16.56 -7.99 -14.72
C MET A 214 -17.46 -8.12 -13.49
N THR A 215 -18.75 -7.83 -13.61
CA THR A 215 -19.72 -7.96 -12.50
C THR A 215 -20.25 -9.38 -12.29
N ARG A 216 -19.96 -10.33 -13.19
CA ARG A 216 -20.37 -11.73 -13.00
C ARG A 216 -19.56 -12.40 -11.87
N PRO A 217 -20.22 -13.21 -11.00
CA PRO A 217 -19.59 -13.70 -9.76
C PRO A 217 -18.37 -14.63 -9.98
N ILE A 218 -18.32 -15.39 -11.07
CA ILE A 218 -17.21 -16.33 -11.37
C ILE A 218 -16.30 -15.74 -12.44
N LEU A 219 -16.88 -15.35 -13.60
CA LEU A 219 -16.10 -14.83 -14.72
C LEU A 219 -15.39 -13.53 -14.38
N GLY A 220 -16.01 -12.66 -13.56
CA GLY A 220 -15.38 -11.42 -13.09
C GLY A 220 -14.13 -11.69 -12.24
N LYS A 221 -14.15 -12.68 -11.35
CA LYS A 221 -12.98 -13.06 -10.55
C LYS A 221 -11.85 -13.62 -11.41
N ILE A 222 -12.17 -14.50 -12.36
CA ILE A 222 -11.17 -15.08 -13.28
C ILE A 222 -10.53 -13.96 -14.11
N LEU A 223 -11.35 -13.04 -14.64
CA LEU A 223 -10.86 -11.92 -15.43
C LEU A 223 -10.01 -10.96 -14.60
N CYS A 224 -10.40 -10.66 -13.34
CA CYS A 224 -9.59 -9.88 -12.42
C CYS A 224 -8.21 -10.52 -12.19
N ILE A 225 -8.17 -11.81 -11.91
CA ILE A 225 -6.91 -12.54 -11.72
C ILE A 225 -6.06 -12.49 -13.00
N GLY A 226 -6.67 -12.71 -14.17
CA GLY A 226 -5.99 -12.64 -15.46
C GLY A 226 -5.38 -11.27 -15.75
N VAL A 227 -6.12 -10.18 -15.48
CA VAL A 227 -5.61 -8.81 -15.65
C VAL A 227 -4.46 -8.52 -14.68
N VAL A 228 -4.55 -8.99 -13.43
CA VAL A 228 -3.48 -8.81 -12.44
C VAL A 228 -2.23 -9.58 -12.83
N LEU A 229 -2.36 -10.82 -13.31
CA LEU A 229 -1.21 -11.59 -13.81
C LEU A 229 -0.55 -10.90 -15.02
N LEU A 230 -1.35 -10.40 -15.95
CA LEU A 230 -0.85 -9.61 -17.07
C LEU A 230 -0.15 -8.33 -16.59
N ALA A 231 -0.69 -7.66 -15.59
CA ALA A 231 -0.11 -6.48 -14.96
C ALA A 231 1.28 -6.77 -14.40
N PHE A 232 1.45 -7.88 -13.68
CA PHE A 232 2.75 -8.30 -13.18
C PHE A 232 3.72 -8.66 -14.31
N LEU A 233 3.26 -9.32 -15.35
CA LEU A 233 4.10 -9.63 -16.52
C LEU A 233 4.61 -8.34 -17.19
N VAL A 234 3.74 -7.35 -17.39
CA VAL A 234 4.15 -6.04 -17.94
C VAL A 234 5.11 -5.31 -17.01
N ALA A 235 4.89 -5.35 -15.69
CA ALA A 235 5.81 -4.75 -14.72
C ALA A 235 7.21 -5.40 -14.78
N MET A 236 7.28 -6.73 -14.94
CA MET A 236 8.54 -7.46 -15.15
C MET A 236 9.23 -7.04 -16.44
N LEU A 237 8.50 -6.90 -17.55
CA LEU A 237 9.07 -6.42 -18.82
C LEU A 237 9.66 -5.01 -18.71
N ILE A 238 9.03 -4.12 -17.93
CA ILE A 238 9.55 -2.77 -17.67
C ILE A 238 10.85 -2.84 -16.84
N MET A 239 10.99 -3.81 -15.93
CA MET A 239 12.17 -3.97 -15.08
C MET A 239 13.41 -4.44 -15.83
N ILE A 240 13.27 -5.31 -16.84
CA ILE A 240 14.38 -6.00 -17.54
C ILE A 240 15.50 -5.04 -18.01
N PRO A 241 15.23 -3.94 -18.74
CA PRO A 241 16.27 -3.03 -19.21
C PRO A 241 17.07 -2.37 -18.08
N PHE A 242 16.40 -2.00 -16.99
CA PHE A 242 17.07 -1.38 -15.83
C PHE A 242 17.93 -2.40 -15.07
N MET A 243 17.48 -3.65 -15.01
CA MET A 243 18.23 -4.74 -14.41
C MET A 243 19.49 -5.04 -15.21
N GLY A 244 19.41 -5.02 -16.56
CA GLY A 244 20.56 -5.19 -17.44
C GLY A 244 21.61 -4.11 -17.26
N VAL A 245 21.19 -2.84 -17.18
CA VAL A 245 22.09 -1.71 -16.88
C VAL A 245 22.70 -1.87 -15.47
N GLY A 246 21.90 -2.27 -14.50
CA GLY A 246 22.39 -2.52 -13.13
C GLY A 246 23.47 -3.59 -13.05
N GLN A 247 23.35 -4.69 -13.81
CA GLN A 247 24.35 -5.78 -13.86
C GLN A 247 25.71 -5.33 -14.42
N MET A 248 25.74 -4.30 -15.24
CA MET A 248 27.00 -3.75 -15.76
C MET A 248 27.83 -3.06 -14.67
N ILE A 249 27.21 -2.60 -13.58
CA ILE A 249 27.91 -1.84 -12.53
C ILE A 249 28.97 -2.67 -11.80
N PRO A 250 28.67 -3.86 -11.25
CA PRO A 250 29.69 -4.72 -10.65
C PRO A 250 30.79 -5.12 -11.64
N THR A 251 30.44 -5.46 -12.88
CA THR A 251 31.42 -5.89 -13.89
C THR A 251 32.37 -4.78 -14.34
N ILE A 252 31.90 -3.52 -14.40
CA ILE A 252 32.72 -2.39 -14.82
C ILE A 252 33.55 -1.84 -13.66
N LEU A 253 33.01 -1.86 -12.43
CA LEU A 253 33.67 -1.24 -11.27
C LEU A 253 34.64 -2.18 -10.54
N HIS A 254 34.44 -3.51 -10.63
CA HIS A 254 35.25 -4.47 -9.87
C HIS A 254 36.74 -4.33 -10.17
N ASP A 255 37.17 -4.57 -11.41
CA ASP A 255 38.58 -4.61 -11.78
C ASP A 255 39.32 -3.27 -11.56
N PRO A 256 38.79 -2.11 -12.01
CA PRO A 256 39.48 -0.83 -11.80
C PRO A 256 39.62 -0.45 -10.32
N VAL A 257 38.61 -0.77 -9.50
CA VAL A 257 38.64 -0.44 -8.06
C VAL A 257 39.58 -1.39 -7.34
N ASP A 258 39.58 -2.68 -7.70
CA ASP A 258 40.48 -3.69 -7.14
C ASP A 258 41.94 -3.34 -7.43
N GLU A 259 42.32 -3.09 -8.70
CA GLU A 259 43.67 -2.69 -9.09
C GLU A 259 44.11 -1.39 -8.40
N LEU A 260 43.23 -0.39 -8.33
CA LEU A 260 43.54 0.90 -7.69
C LEU A 260 43.87 0.74 -6.20
N LEU A 261 43.03 0.03 -5.46
CA LEU A 261 43.16 -0.13 -4.01
C LEU A 261 44.29 -1.07 -3.64
N THR A 262 44.52 -2.12 -4.43
CA THR A 262 45.65 -3.03 -4.26
C THR A 262 46.97 -2.32 -4.54
N GLY A 263 47.01 -1.46 -5.58
CA GLY A 263 48.17 -0.61 -5.90
C GLY A 263 48.54 0.37 -4.79
N TRP A 264 47.57 0.78 -3.97
CA TRP A 264 47.77 1.62 -2.78
C TRP A 264 48.11 0.82 -1.50
N ASN A 265 48.32 -0.50 -1.60
CA ASN A 265 48.54 -1.39 -0.46
C ASN A 265 47.45 -1.28 0.62
N VAL A 266 46.22 -1.04 0.23
CA VAL A 266 45.07 -1.05 1.14
C VAL A 266 44.85 -2.48 1.64
N HIS A 267 44.45 -2.60 2.92
CA HIS A 267 44.22 -3.92 3.51
C HIS A 267 43.17 -4.71 2.69
N PRO A 268 43.40 -6.00 2.35
CA PRO A 268 42.54 -6.82 1.49
C PRO A 268 41.06 -6.79 1.89
N TRP A 269 40.78 -6.71 3.18
CA TRP A 269 39.44 -6.56 3.72
C TRP A 269 38.71 -5.28 3.22
N LEU A 270 39.38 -4.15 3.14
CA LEU A 270 38.79 -2.91 2.60
C LEU A 270 38.68 -2.97 1.09
N VAL A 271 39.65 -3.59 0.41
CA VAL A 271 39.59 -3.79 -1.05
C VAL A 271 38.30 -4.53 -1.41
N SER A 272 38.01 -5.65 -0.75
CA SER A 272 36.82 -6.45 -0.98
C SER A 272 35.49 -5.70 -0.70
N ILE A 273 35.46 -4.80 0.29
CA ILE A 273 34.28 -3.97 0.54
C ILE A 273 34.00 -3.04 -0.65
N PHE A 274 35.02 -2.36 -1.15
CA PHE A 274 34.82 -1.34 -2.19
C PHE A 274 34.77 -1.92 -3.61
N SER A 275 35.57 -2.98 -3.92
CA SER A 275 35.57 -3.57 -5.25
C SER A 275 34.41 -4.52 -5.49
N THR A 276 33.95 -5.24 -4.46
CA THR A 276 32.95 -6.30 -4.63
C THR A 276 31.63 -5.97 -3.94
N MET A 277 31.65 -5.68 -2.62
CA MET A 277 30.41 -5.53 -1.85
C MET A 277 29.60 -4.30 -2.27
N LEU A 278 30.23 -3.14 -2.40
CA LEU A 278 29.52 -1.88 -2.67
C LEU A 278 28.89 -1.83 -4.08
N PRO A 279 29.58 -2.23 -5.18
CA PRO A 279 28.99 -2.33 -6.50
C PRO A 279 27.79 -3.29 -6.56
N ASN A 280 27.86 -4.40 -5.84
CA ASN A 280 26.78 -5.37 -5.77
C ASN A 280 25.58 -4.88 -4.99
N VAL A 281 25.78 -4.18 -3.87
CA VAL A 281 24.72 -3.49 -3.14
C VAL A 281 24.02 -2.46 -4.05
N LEU A 282 24.79 -1.73 -4.84
CA LEU A 282 24.24 -0.75 -5.79
C LEU A 282 23.40 -1.41 -6.88
N TYR A 283 23.91 -2.50 -7.47
CA TYR A 283 23.16 -3.32 -8.44
C TYR A 283 21.83 -3.81 -7.85
N PHE A 284 21.87 -4.39 -6.66
CA PHE A 284 20.68 -4.90 -6.00
C PHE A 284 19.65 -3.80 -5.73
N THR A 285 20.12 -2.65 -5.23
CA THR A 285 19.25 -1.52 -4.92
C THR A 285 18.59 -0.93 -6.18
N ILE A 286 19.32 -0.88 -7.30
CA ILE A 286 18.78 -0.45 -8.59
C ILE A 286 17.75 -1.46 -9.09
N SER A 287 18.03 -2.75 -9.01
CA SER A 287 17.10 -3.81 -9.42
C SER A 287 15.79 -3.74 -8.62
N MET A 288 15.89 -3.55 -7.30
CA MET A 288 14.73 -3.40 -6.42
C MET A 288 13.91 -2.14 -6.74
N ALA A 289 14.58 -1.01 -6.94
CA ALA A 289 13.92 0.24 -7.30
C ALA A 289 13.23 0.15 -8.68
N SER A 290 13.85 -0.53 -9.64
CA SER A 290 13.30 -0.74 -10.99
C SER A 290 12.05 -1.61 -10.96
N PHE A 291 12.04 -2.67 -10.13
CA PHE A 291 10.85 -3.49 -9.92
C PHE A 291 9.70 -2.67 -9.35
N VAL A 292 9.98 -1.88 -8.31
CA VAL A 292 8.98 -1.01 -7.70
C VAL A 292 8.47 0.04 -8.70
N PHE A 293 9.33 0.57 -9.55
CA PHE A 293 8.96 1.48 -10.62
C PHE A 293 7.96 0.84 -11.59
N GLY A 294 8.27 -0.36 -12.11
CA GLY A 294 7.40 -1.10 -13.01
C GLY A 294 6.03 -1.41 -12.38
N VAL A 295 6.03 -1.92 -11.16
CA VAL A 295 4.79 -2.22 -10.42
C VAL A 295 3.94 -0.97 -10.22
N ASN A 296 4.53 0.17 -9.79
CA ASN A 296 3.77 1.41 -9.58
C ASN A 296 3.21 2.00 -10.89
N ILE A 297 3.89 1.86 -12.02
CA ILE A 297 3.33 2.29 -13.32
C ILE A 297 2.08 1.49 -13.64
N VAL A 298 2.16 0.17 -13.55
CA VAL A 298 1.05 -0.70 -13.97
C VAL A 298 -0.12 -0.60 -13.00
N PHE A 299 0.13 -0.62 -11.68
CA PHE A 299 -0.93 -0.47 -10.70
C PHE A 299 -1.53 0.94 -10.70
N GLY A 300 -0.72 1.99 -10.89
CA GLY A 300 -1.21 3.36 -11.08
C GLY A 300 -2.13 3.49 -12.30
N PHE A 301 -1.80 2.80 -13.40
CA PHE A 301 -2.69 2.70 -14.56
C PHE A 301 -4.01 1.99 -14.23
N LEU A 302 -3.97 0.86 -13.53
CA LEU A 302 -5.17 0.13 -13.12
C LEU A 302 -6.04 0.93 -12.14
N GLU A 303 -5.42 1.73 -11.29
CA GLU A 303 -6.09 2.63 -10.33
C GLU A 303 -6.79 3.78 -11.06
N GLU A 304 -6.07 4.55 -11.87
CA GLU A 304 -6.63 5.69 -12.59
C GLU A 304 -7.72 5.30 -13.58
N THR A 305 -7.61 4.12 -14.22
CA THR A 305 -8.65 3.62 -15.11
C THR A 305 -9.91 3.16 -14.39
N GLY A 306 -9.88 3.02 -13.06
CA GLY A 306 -11.02 2.54 -12.26
C GLY A 306 -11.18 1.01 -12.23
N PHE A 307 -10.19 0.24 -12.73
CA PHE A 307 -10.20 -1.22 -12.67
C PHE A 307 -10.19 -1.74 -11.22
N LEU A 308 -9.39 -1.12 -10.34
CA LEU A 308 -9.28 -1.55 -8.94
C LEU A 308 -10.61 -1.47 -8.18
N ALA A 309 -11.50 -0.52 -8.54
CA ALA A 309 -12.83 -0.45 -7.96
C ALA A 309 -13.67 -1.70 -8.31
N ARG A 310 -13.59 -2.20 -9.56
CA ARG A 310 -14.27 -3.43 -9.99
C ARG A 310 -13.69 -4.66 -9.30
N ALA A 311 -12.37 -4.72 -9.17
CA ALA A 311 -11.70 -5.77 -8.40
C ALA A 311 -12.17 -5.76 -6.93
N ALA A 312 -12.23 -4.59 -6.29
CA ALA A 312 -12.74 -4.44 -4.94
C ALA A 312 -14.18 -4.97 -4.80
N TYR A 313 -15.07 -4.65 -5.73
CA TYR A 313 -16.42 -5.17 -5.76
C TYR A 313 -16.47 -6.70 -5.86
N GLN A 314 -15.66 -7.31 -6.74
CA GLN A 314 -15.64 -8.75 -6.94
C GLN A 314 -15.17 -9.56 -5.73
N PHE A 315 -14.23 -9.00 -4.98
CA PHE A 315 -13.62 -9.70 -3.84
C PHE A 315 -14.20 -9.28 -2.49
N ASP A 316 -15.14 -8.32 -2.42
CA ASP A 316 -15.73 -7.84 -1.16
C ASP A 316 -16.35 -8.96 -0.33
N GLY A 317 -17.14 -9.85 -0.95
CA GLY A 317 -17.74 -10.99 -0.24
C GLY A 317 -16.75 -12.01 0.30
N LEU A 318 -15.53 -12.10 -0.26
CA LEU A 318 -14.45 -12.93 0.27
C LEU A 318 -13.73 -12.23 1.43
N LEU A 319 -13.41 -10.95 1.23
CA LEU A 319 -12.65 -10.14 2.19
C LEU A 319 -13.47 -9.80 3.43
N SER A 320 -14.78 -9.67 3.31
CA SER A 320 -15.68 -9.48 4.46
C SER A 320 -15.60 -10.64 5.47
N LYS A 321 -15.34 -11.89 5.02
CA LYS A 321 -15.09 -13.03 5.89
C LYS A 321 -13.79 -12.87 6.70
N LEU A 322 -12.82 -12.12 6.19
CA LEU A 322 -11.58 -11.75 6.88
C LEU A 322 -11.74 -10.50 7.75
N GLY A 323 -12.92 -9.90 7.81
CA GLY A 323 -13.17 -8.66 8.53
C GLY A 323 -12.65 -7.40 7.83
N LEU A 324 -12.44 -7.48 6.52
CA LEU A 324 -11.95 -6.39 5.67
C LEU A 324 -13.01 -5.99 4.65
N GLN A 325 -12.94 -4.76 4.18
CA GLN A 325 -13.71 -4.27 3.03
C GLN A 325 -13.06 -4.72 1.72
N GLY A 326 -13.82 -4.74 0.62
CA GLY A 326 -13.33 -5.09 -0.71
C GLY A 326 -12.14 -4.27 -1.20
N LYS A 327 -12.01 -3.01 -0.76
CA LYS A 327 -10.84 -2.15 -1.05
C LYS A 327 -9.51 -2.78 -0.62
N ALA A 328 -9.50 -3.68 0.38
CA ALA A 328 -8.29 -4.37 0.83
C ALA A 328 -7.67 -5.30 -0.23
N ILE A 329 -8.39 -5.59 -1.32
CA ILE A 329 -7.82 -6.35 -2.45
C ILE A 329 -6.63 -5.60 -3.07
N CYS A 330 -6.68 -4.26 -3.14
CA CYS A 330 -5.61 -3.45 -3.73
C CYS A 330 -4.26 -3.65 -3.02
N PRO A 331 -4.14 -3.42 -1.69
CA PRO A 331 -2.90 -3.70 -0.97
C PRO A 331 -2.50 -5.18 -0.99
N MET A 332 -3.45 -6.12 -1.04
CA MET A 332 -3.13 -7.55 -1.17
C MET A 332 -2.51 -7.88 -2.52
N LEU A 333 -3.06 -7.38 -3.61
CA LEU A 333 -2.50 -7.56 -4.95
C LEU A 333 -1.11 -6.92 -5.06
N MET A 334 -0.92 -5.71 -4.53
CA MET A 334 0.40 -5.09 -4.46
C MET A 334 1.39 -5.93 -3.63
N GLY A 335 0.90 -6.61 -2.59
CA GLY A 335 1.69 -7.50 -1.72
C GLY A 335 2.32 -8.68 -2.47
N PHE A 336 1.65 -9.26 -3.48
CA PHE A 336 2.23 -10.29 -4.35
C PHE A 336 3.46 -9.79 -5.12
N GLY A 337 3.48 -8.52 -5.48
CA GLY A 337 4.68 -7.89 -6.05
C GLY A 337 5.70 -7.59 -4.95
N CYS A 338 5.32 -6.73 -4.03
CA CYS A 338 6.19 -6.25 -2.95
C CYS A 338 5.39 -5.94 -1.69
N THR A 339 5.75 -6.55 -0.57
CA THR A 339 5.10 -6.32 0.73
C THR A 339 5.18 -4.85 1.17
N ILE A 340 6.24 -4.11 0.77
CA ILE A 340 6.37 -2.67 1.03
C ILE A 340 5.24 -1.92 0.34
N GLY A 341 5.01 -2.20 -0.95
CA GLY A 341 3.92 -1.63 -1.73
C GLY A 341 2.55 -1.98 -1.13
N GLY A 342 2.37 -3.25 -0.73
CA GLY A 342 1.16 -3.69 -0.06
C GLY A 342 0.89 -2.95 1.26
N ALA A 343 1.91 -2.75 2.10
CA ALA A 343 1.77 -2.00 3.35
C ALA A 343 1.40 -0.52 3.10
N CYS A 344 2.05 0.14 2.15
CA CYS A 344 1.69 1.51 1.74
C CYS A 344 0.27 1.58 1.13
N GLY A 345 -0.10 0.58 0.34
CA GLY A 345 -1.42 0.50 -0.30
C GLY A 345 -2.59 0.42 0.68
N THR A 346 -2.33 0.05 1.95
CA THR A 346 -3.38 0.02 2.98
C THR A 346 -3.94 1.40 3.35
N ARG A 347 -3.32 2.48 2.88
CA ARG A 347 -3.84 3.85 3.02
C ARG A 347 -5.20 4.06 2.36
N VAL A 348 -5.58 3.20 1.43
CA VAL A 348 -6.90 3.22 0.77
C VAL A 348 -8.04 2.82 1.72
N MET A 349 -7.70 2.26 2.89
CA MET A 349 -8.68 1.81 3.88
C MET A 349 -9.18 3.00 4.71
N ASP A 350 -10.49 3.12 4.83
CA ASP A 350 -11.16 4.24 5.50
C ASP A 350 -11.05 4.15 7.05
N ASN A 351 -10.91 2.93 7.59
CA ASN A 351 -10.87 2.70 9.04
C ASN A 351 -9.48 2.25 9.50
N TRP A 352 -8.94 2.91 10.53
CA TRP A 352 -7.61 2.61 11.09
C TRP A 352 -7.45 1.14 11.51
N GLY A 353 -8.45 0.57 12.19
CA GLY A 353 -8.40 -0.82 12.62
C GLY A 353 -8.36 -1.80 11.44
N GLN A 354 -9.13 -1.55 10.38
CA GLN A 354 -9.10 -2.34 9.15
C GLN A 354 -7.77 -2.15 8.41
N ARG A 355 -7.20 -0.93 8.42
CA ARG A 355 -5.86 -0.66 7.86
C ARG A 355 -4.78 -1.48 8.55
N MET A 356 -4.78 -1.52 9.89
CA MET A 356 -3.86 -2.33 10.69
C MET A 356 -4.01 -3.82 10.42
N LEU A 357 -5.26 -4.30 10.33
CA LEU A 357 -5.55 -5.69 10.00
C LEU A 357 -5.08 -6.05 8.57
N ALA A 358 -5.35 -5.19 7.59
CA ALA A 358 -4.90 -5.37 6.21
C ALA A 358 -3.37 -5.42 6.12
N MET A 359 -2.63 -4.50 6.79
CA MET A 359 -1.16 -4.55 6.87
C MET A 359 -0.65 -5.88 7.42
N SER A 360 -1.33 -6.41 8.47
CA SER A 360 -0.93 -7.70 9.06
C SER A 360 -1.18 -8.87 8.12
N ILE A 361 -2.26 -8.83 7.33
CA ILE A 361 -2.62 -9.89 6.37
C ILE A 361 -1.72 -9.84 5.13
N VAL A 362 -1.30 -8.66 4.68
CA VAL A 362 -0.38 -8.50 3.54
C VAL A 362 0.95 -9.22 3.77
N TRP A 363 1.40 -9.37 5.02
CA TRP A 363 2.61 -10.13 5.34
C TRP A 363 2.48 -11.64 5.09
N ALA A 364 1.26 -12.19 5.03
CA ALA A 364 1.03 -13.58 4.67
C ALA A 364 1.26 -13.85 3.18
N ILE A 365 1.28 -12.81 2.35
CA ILE A 365 1.37 -12.91 0.91
C ILE A 365 2.84 -12.97 0.50
N PRO A 366 3.30 -14.06 -0.14
CA PRO A 366 4.68 -14.17 -0.61
C PRO A 366 4.93 -13.13 -1.71
N CYS A 367 5.99 -12.35 -1.56
CA CYS A 367 6.40 -11.37 -2.57
C CYS A 367 7.05 -12.05 -3.78
N ALA A 368 7.29 -11.28 -4.86
CA ALA A 368 7.89 -11.79 -6.08
C ALA A 368 9.23 -12.52 -5.88
N SER A 369 10.05 -12.07 -4.92
CA SER A 369 11.33 -12.70 -4.58
C SER A 369 11.16 -14.15 -4.10
N ILE A 370 10.14 -14.43 -3.30
CA ILE A 370 9.84 -15.80 -2.86
C ILE A 370 9.49 -16.68 -4.07
N TRP A 371 8.68 -16.16 -4.99
CA TRP A 371 8.30 -16.90 -6.20
C TRP A 371 9.46 -17.13 -7.16
N SER A 372 10.57 -16.39 -7.07
CA SER A 372 11.80 -16.67 -7.80
C SER A 372 12.67 -17.72 -7.10
N ILE A 373 12.67 -17.78 -5.78
CA ILE A 373 13.53 -18.64 -4.96
C ILE A 373 12.96 -20.06 -4.84
N ILE A 374 11.67 -20.19 -4.53
CA ILE A 374 11.03 -21.48 -4.24
C ILE A 374 11.15 -22.49 -5.40
N PRO A 375 10.87 -22.13 -6.67
CA PRO A 375 11.04 -23.08 -7.78
C PRO A 375 12.49 -23.51 -7.97
N VAL A 376 13.46 -22.61 -7.73
CA VAL A 376 14.90 -22.93 -7.84
C VAL A 376 15.30 -23.97 -6.79
N ILE A 377 15.01 -23.71 -5.50
CA ILE A 377 15.35 -24.66 -4.43
C ILE A 377 14.56 -25.97 -4.59
N SER A 378 13.27 -25.88 -4.90
CA SER A 378 12.45 -27.06 -5.10
C SER A 378 12.93 -27.92 -6.26
N GLY A 379 13.38 -27.30 -7.36
CA GLY A 379 13.94 -28.01 -8.52
C GLY A 379 15.25 -28.76 -8.25
N MET A 380 15.98 -28.44 -7.16
CA MET A 380 17.17 -29.17 -6.72
C MET A 380 16.85 -30.50 -6.04
N PHE A 381 15.69 -30.61 -5.39
CA PHE A 381 15.29 -31.80 -4.58
C PHE A 381 14.13 -32.58 -5.17
N PHE A 382 13.29 -31.92 -5.97
CA PHE A 382 12.00 -32.44 -6.39
C PHE A 382 11.85 -32.38 -7.90
N THR A 383 11.06 -33.30 -8.46
CA THR A 383 10.65 -33.28 -9.86
C THR A 383 9.73 -32.07 -10.13
N TRP A 384 9.56 -31.69 -11.40
CA TRP A 384 8.70 -30.58 -11.80
C TRP A 384 7.25 -30.69 -11.27
N TRP A 385 6.70 -31.87 -11.18
CA TRP A 385 5.40 -32.17 -10.59
C TRP A 385 5.34 -31.85 -9.09
N GLN A 386 6.35 -32.31 -8.34
CA GLN A 386 6.46 -32.10 -6.90
C GLN A 386 6.69 -30.61 -6.62
N THR A 387 7.48 -29.95 -7.45
CA THR A 387 7.66 -28.49 -7.39
C THR A 387 6.33 -27.73 -7.56
N LEU A 388 5.49 -28.18 -8.51
CA LEU A 388 4.16 -27.61 -8.67
C LEU A 388 3.29 -27.83 -7.41
N LEU A 389 3.34 -29.03 -6.82
CA LEU A 389 2.62 -29.32 -5.58
C LEU A 389 3.11 -28.46 -4.40
N VAL A 390 4.42 -28.22 -4.29
CA VAL A 390 4.99 -27.30 -3.28
C VAL A 390 4.45 -25.90 -3.47
N CYS A 391 4.44 -25.37 -4.69
CA CYS A 391 3.90 -24.04 -4.99
C CYS A 391 2.39 -23.94 -4.65
N VAL A 392 1.61 -24.96 -5.00
CA VAL A 392 0.18 -25.03 -4.65
C VAL A 392 0.00 -25.13 -3.12
N GLY A 393 0.82 -25.93 -2.44
CA GLY A 393 0.81 -26.06 -0.97
C GLY A 393 1.08 -24.72 -0.28
N ILE A 394 2.04 -23.95 -0.78
CA ILE A 394 2.33 -22.59 -0.30
C ILE A 394 1.11 -21.68 -0.51
N LEU A 395 0.50 -21.67 -1.69
CA LEU A 395 -0.70 -20.86 -1.97
C LEU A 395 -1.88 -21.23 -1.04
N LEU A 396 -2.10 -22.52 -0.78
CA LEU A 396 -3.12 -22.95 0.16
C LEU A 396 -2.83 -22.47 1.58
N TYR A 397 -1.56 -22.54 2.00
CA TYR A 397 -1.18 -22.09 3.33
C TYR A 397 -1.22 -20.55 3.47
N VAL A 398 -1.03 -19.80 2.39
CA VAL A 398 -1.29 -18.34 2.38
C VAL A 398 -2.73 -18.06 2.83
N VAL A 399 -3.70 -18.77 2.24
CA VAL A 399 -5.11 -18.61 2.60
C VAL A 399 -5.34 -18.96 4.07
N VAL A 400 -4.76 -20.07 4.55
CA VAL A 400 -4.85 -20.47 5.97
C VAL A 400 -4.26 -19.38 6.88
N THR A 401 -3.07 -18.87 6.55
CA THR A 401 -2.41 -17.81 7.33
C THR A 401 -3.25 -16.54 7.36
N MET A 402 -3.84 -16.13 6.23
CA MET A 402 -4.75 -14.97 6.18
C MET A 402 -5.94 -15.15 7.14
N PHE A 403 -6.55 -16.32 7.18
CA PHE A 403 -7.65 -16.62 8.13
C PHE A 403 -7.17 -16.62 9.58
N VAL A 404 -6.01 -17.20 9.87
CA VAL A 404 -5.44 -17.23 11.23
C VAL A 404 -5.13 -15.82 11.71
N VAL A 405 -4.45 -15.01 10.90
CA VAL A 405 -4.15 -13.59 11.18
C VAL A 405 -5.43 -12.81 11.41
N SER A 406 -6.42 -12.98 10.53
CA SER A 406 -7.73 -12.36 10.72
C SER A 406 -8.36 -12.77 12.05
N LYS A 407 -8.43 -14.06 12.38
CA LYS A 407 -9.05 -14.54 13.61
C LYS A 407 -8.35 -14.03 14.87
N VAL A 408 -7.01 -13.92 14.83
CA VAL A 408 -6.20 -13.47 15.98
C VAL A 408 -6.35 -11.96 16.19
N PHE A 409 -6.33 -11.16 15.11
CA PHE A 409 -6.23 -9.71 15.22
C PHE A 409 -7.57 -8.97 15.01
N SER A 410 -8.53 -9.55 14.24
CA SER A 410 -9.77 -8.83 13.89
C SER A 410 -10.66 -8.51 15.10
N ARG A 411 -10.67 -9.38 16.13
CA ARG A 411 -11.50 -9.15 17.33
C ARG A 411 -11.22 -7.81 18.01
N LYS A 412 -9.95 -7.34 17.95
CA LYS A 412 -9.53 -6.06 18.57
C LYS A 412 -9.52 -4.90 17.59
N LEU A 413 -9.24 -5.14 16.31
CA LEU A 413 -9.03 -4.10 15.32
C LEU A 413 -10.26 -3.78 14.48
N ALA A 414 -11.10 -4.77 14.20
CA ALA A 414 -12.29 -4.63 13.37
C ALA A 414 -13.47 -5.39 14.01
N PRO A 415 -13.97 -4.96 15.17
CA PRO A 415 -15.13 -5.58 15.81
C PRO A 415 -16.34 -5.49 14.86
N GLN A 416 -17.24 -6.50 14.95
CA GLN A 416 -18.40 -6.59 14.04
C GLN A 416 -19.27 -5.33 14.03
N ALA A 417 -19.39 -4.64 15.16
CA ALA A 417 -20.19 -3.42 15.31
C ALA A 417 -19.64 -2.22 14.51
N THR A 418 -18.34 -2.21 14.18
CA THR A 418 -17.69 -1.13 13.43
C THR A 418 -17.43 -1.47 11.95
N ARG A 419 -17.90 -2.64 11.49
CA ARG A 419 -17.77 -3.05 10.08
C ARG A 419 -18.87 -2.36 9.27
N SER A 420 -18.56 -1.21 8.71
CA SER A 420 -19.40 -0.62 7.66
C SER A 420 -19.32 -1.50 6.40
N GLY A 421 -20.48 -1.86 5.85
CA GLY A 421 -20.53 -2.49 4.52
C GLY A 421 -19.92 -1.55 3.48
N MET A 422 -19.30 -2.11 2.46
CA MET A 422 -18.76 -1.32 1.36
C MET A 422 -19.92 -0.82 0.48
N ILE A 423 -20.22 0.46 0.55
CA ILE A 423 -21.04 1.15 -0.45
C ILE A 423 -20.04 1.73 -1.45
N MET A 424 -19.94 1.11 -2.63
CA MET A 424 -19.08 1.59 -3.69
C MET A 424 -19.89 1.73 -4.98
N GLU A 425 -19.92 2.92 -5.50
CA GLU A 425 -20.34 3.14 -6.87
C GLU A 425 -19.18 2.83 -7.81
N LEU A 426 -19.46 2.12 -8.91
CA LEU A 426 -18.42 1.83 -9.89
C LEU A 426 -18.17 3.11 -10.71
N PRO A 427 -17.03 3.78 -10.54
CA PRO A 427 -16.73 4.99 -11.29
C PRO A 427 -16.66 4.66 -12.79
N PRO A 428 -17.02 5.60 -13.70
CA PRO A 428 -16.79 5.42 -15.11
C PRO A 428 -15.29 5.20 -15.40
N TYR A 429 -14.98 4.55 -16.53
CA TYR A 429 -13.59 4.41 -16.93
C TYR A 429 -13.03 5.77 -17.36
N HIS A 430 -11.90 6.15 -16.79
CA HIS A 430 -11.18 7.36 -17.14
C HIS A 430 -9.97 7.05 -18.03
N LYS A 431 -9.56 8.03 -18.84
CA LYS A 431 -8.30 7.94 -19.55
C LYS A 431 -7.15 8.16 -18.58
N ALA A 432 -6.15 7.29 -18.63
CA ALA A 432 -4.99 7.39 -17.74
C ALA A 432 -4.14 8.63 -18.04
N HIS A 433 -3.75 9.35 -17.00
CA HIS A 433 -2.88 10.51 -17.07
C HIS A 433 -1.41 10.10 -16.95
N TRP A 434 -0.82 9.59 -18.03
CA TRP A 434 0.52 8.99 -18.05
C TRP A 434 1.61 9.86 -17.41
N LYS A 435 1.57 11.18 -17.57
CA LYS A 435 2.54 12.08 -16.93
C LYS A 435 2.48 12.01 -15.40
N HIS A 436 1.29 11.91 -14.84
CA HIS A 436 1.09 11.77 -13.39
C HIS A 436 1.59 10.42 -12.90
N ILE A 437 1.17 9.34 -13.55
CA ILE A 437 1.54 7.96 -13.20
C ILE A 437 3.07 7.79 -13.20
N ILE A 438 3.74 8.20 -14.28
CA ILE A 438 5.20 8.05 -14.42
C ILE A 438 5.93 8.89 -13.36
N LYS A 439 5.48 10.12 -13.13
CA LYS A 439 6.08 11.01 -12.12
C LYS A 439 5.96 10.41 -10.72
N GLU A 440 4.79 9.94 -10.36
CA GLU A 440 4.53 9.32 -9.05
C GLU A 440 5.33 8.02 -8.87
N ALA A 441 5.34 7.15 -9.89
CA ALA A 441 6.12 5.92 -9.89
C ALA A 441 7.61 6.19 -9.70
N PHE A 442 8.14 7.22 -10.37
CA PHE A 442 9.54 7.63 -10.24
C PHE A 442 9.88 8.10 -8.82
N PHE A 443 9.04 8.96 -8.21
CA PHE A 443 9.28 9.43 -6.85
C PHE A 443 9.21 8.29 -5.82
N LYS A 444 8.25 7.38 -5.96
CA LYS A 444 8.15 6.20 -5.10
C LYS A 444 9.37 5.28 -5.24
N ALA A 445 9.81 5.02 -6.48
CA ALA A 445 11.00 4.23 -6.75
C ALA A 445 12.27 4.89 -6.19
N TRP A 446 12.42 6.21 -6.34
CA TRP A 446 13.56 6.97 -5.83
C TRP A 446 13.62 7.00 -4.29
N ASP A 447 12.46 7.10 -3.64
CA ASP A 447 12.40 7.05 -2.16
C ASP A 447 12.78 5.65 -1.64
N ILE A 448 12.34 4.58 -2.32
CA ILE A 448 12.72 3.21 -2.00
C ILE A 448 14.20 2.98 -2.27
N PHE A 449 14.74 3.49 -3.39
CA PHE A 449 16.17 3.41 -3.71
C PHE A 449 17.03 3.97 -2.57
N LYS A 450 16.74 5.19 -2.11
CA LYS A 450 17.50 5.82 -1.01
C LYS A 450 17.45 5.01 0.29
N ARG A 451 16.27 4.51 0.65
CA ARG A 451 16.07 3.73 1.87
C ARG A 451 16.74 2.36 1.78
N ALA A 452 16.60 1.69 0.64
CA ALA A 452 17.19 0.39 0.40
C ALA A 452 18.72 0.48 0.40
N LEU A 453 19.30 1.47 -0.26
CA LEU A 453 20.75 1.66 -0.31
C LEU A 453 21.36 1.69 1.11
N GLY A 454 20.82 2.52 2.00
CA GLY A 454 21.33 2.60 3.38
C GLY A 454 21.13 1.30 4.17
N THR A 455 19.94 0.71 4.09
CA THR A 455 19.62 -0.51 4.85
C THR A 455 20.40 -1.72 4.34
N VAL A 456 20.47 -1.90 3.02
CA VAL A 456 21.19 -3.04 2.41
C VAL A 456 22.68 -2.92 2.65
N THR A 457 23.27 -1.72 2.53
CA THR A 457 24.69 -1.49 2.85
C THR A 457 25.00 -1.88 4.30
N LEU A 458 24.20 -1.41 5.25
CA LEU A 458 24.40 -1.71 6.67
C LEU A 458 24.32 -3.22 6.94
N VAL A 459 23.33 -3.90 6.37
CA VAL A 459 23.13 -5.33 6.53
C VAL A 459 24.28 -6.11 5.87
N SER A 460 24.71 -5.70 4.67
CA SER A 460 25.84 -6.34 3.97
C SER A 460 27.14 -6.22 4.75
N ILE A 461 27.42 -5.04 5.35
CA ILE A 461 28.58 -4.86 6.22
C ILE A 461 28.50 -5.79 7.45
N LEU A 462 27.33 -5.86 8.09
CA LEU A 462 27.12 -6.73 9.26
C LEU A 462 27.40 -8.20 8.92
N PHE A 463 26.81 -8.69 7.82
CA PHE A 463 27.04 -10.07 7.39
C PHE A 463 28.49 -10.32 6.94
N TYR A 464 29.11 -9.35 6.28
CA TYR A 464 30.51 -9.44 5.91
C TYR A 464 31.41 -9.60 7.14
N VAL A 465 31.18 -8.81 8.20
CA VAL A 465 31.93 -8.92 9.45
C VAL A 465 31.68 -10.26 10.14
N LEU A 466 30.46 -10.78 10.13
CA LEU A 466 30.11 -12.07 10.73
C LEU A 466 30.70 -13.26 9.95
N SER A 467 30.80 -13.17 8.65
CA SER A 467 31.35 -14.22 7.79
C SER A 467 32.87 -14.16 7.62
N PHE A 468 33.51 -13.07 8.06
CA PHE A 468 34.94 -12.87 7.90
C PHE A 468 35.76 -13.93 8.65
N SER A 469 36.68 -14.59 7.94
CA SER A 469 37.69 -15.48 8.51
C SER A 469 39.07 -15.12 7.96
N LYS A 470 40.10 -15.11 8.83
CA LYS A 470 41.49 -14.82 8.42
C LYS A 470 42.06 -15.84 7.44
N ASP A 471 41.61 -17.08 7.55
CA ASP A 471 42.12 -18.22 6.79
C ASP A 471 41.27 -18.53 5.54
N GLY A 472 40.24 -17.70 5.29
CA GLY A 472 39.30 -17.88 4.20
C GLY A 472 38.37 -19.09 4.33
N ASN A 473 38.45 -19.82 5.44
CA ASN A 473 37.60 -20.99 5.69
C ASN A 473 36.37 -20.56 6.53
N VAL A 474 35.17 -20.87 6.03
CA VAL A 474 33.90 -20.55 6.69
C VAL A 474 33.80 -21.13 8.09
N ASP A 475 34.40 -22.30 8.32
CA ASP A 475 34.37 -23.00 9.62
C ASP A 475 35.05 -22.22 10.75
N ASN A 476 35.91 -21.25 10.43
CA ASN A 476 36.56 -20.37 11.38
C ASN A 476 35.83 -19.05 11.58
N SER A 477 34.72 -18.83 10.87
CA SER A 477 33.93 -17.60 10.96
C SER A 477 33.08 -17.52 12.24
N LEU A 478 32.72 -16.29 12.63
CA LEU A 478 31.78 -16.08 13.73
C LEU A 478 30.39 -16.63 13.35
N LEU A 479 30.01 -16.55 12.08
CA LEU A 479 28.76 -17.09 11.55
C LEU A 479 28.63 -18.60 11.81
N TYR A 480 29.70 -19.36 11.56
CA TYR A 480 29.74 -20.81 11.81
C TYR A 480 29.60 -21.11 13.32
N ARG A 481 30.34 -20.42 14.17
CA ARG A 481 30.27 -20.63 15.62
C ARG A 481 28.88 -20.34 16.19
N VAL A 482 28.25 -19.27 15.75
CA VAL A 482 26.86 -18.93 16.16
C VAL A 482 25.89 -19.96 15.60
N GLY A 483 26.07 -20.35 14.33
CA GLY A 483 25.21 -21.33 13.65
C GLY A 483 25.23 -22.69 14.37
N THR A 484 26.42 -23.23 14.60
CA THR A 484 26.59 -24.55 15.28
C THR A 484 26.16 -24.53 16.74
N PHE A 485 26.30 -23.39 17.43
CA PHE A 485 25.80 -23.24 18.79
C PHE A 485 24.26 -23.32 18.86
N ILE A 486 23.56 -22.77 17.87
CA ILE A 486 22.09 -22.74 17.82
C ILE A 486 21.52 -24.04 17.16
N GLU A 487 22.34 -24.79 16.43
CA GLU A 487 21.91 -25.95 15.65
C GLU A 487 21.07 -27.00 16.42
N PRO A 488 21.35 -27.36 17.67
CA PRO A 488 20.53 -28.31 18.41
C PRO A 488 19.07 -27.86 18.54
N VAL A 489 18.84 -26.55 18.59
CA VAL A 489 17.48 -25.98 18.66
C VAL A 489 16.86 -25.92 17.27
N THR A 490 17.63 -25.55 16.24
CA THR A 490 17.08 -25.37 14.88
C THR A 490 16.79 -26.70 14.19
N LYS A 491 17.54 -27.76 14.48
CA LYS A 491 17.26 -29.13 14.02
C LYS A 491 15.89 -29.63 14.49
N PHE A 492 15.43 -29.21 15.65
CA PHE A 492 14.07 -29.53 16.11
C PHE A 492 12.99 -29.00 15.15
N PHE A 493 13.25 -27.90 14.48
CA PHE A 493 12.38 -27.32 13.47
C PHE A 493 12.68 -27.81 12.04
N GLY A 494 13.57 -28.81 11.87
CA GLY A 494 13.97 -29.34 10.56
C GLY A 494 14.89 -28.41 9.79
N MET A 495 15.69 -27.61 10.46
CA MET A 495 16.67 -26.72 9.83
C MET A 495 18.06 -26.95 10.46
N GLY A 496 19.06 -27.39 9.66
CA GLY A 496 20.46 -27.35 10.06
C GLY A 496 20.94 -25.91 10.20
N TRP A 497 22.14 -25.70 10.75
CA TRP A 497 22.69 -24.35 10.94
C TRP A 497 22.77 -23.55 9.62
N GLN A 498 23.09 -24.22 8.50
CA GLN A 498 23.21 -23.62 7.17
C GLN A 498 21.88 -23.03 6.69
N THR A 499 20.82 -23.84 6.70
CA THR A 499 19.49 -23.45 6.29
C THR A 499 18.88 -22.43 7.26
N PHE A 500 19.21 -22.54 8.56
CA PHE A 500 18.79 -21.54 9.55
C PHE A 500 19.44 -20.17 9.33
N MET A 501 20.73 -20.12 8.97
CA MET A 501 21.39 -18.86 8.61
C MET A 501 20.77 -18.24 7.36
N ALA A 502 20.41 -19.05 6.36
CA ALA A 502 19.68 -18.57 5.20
C ALA A 502 18.25 -18.11 5.55
N PHE A 503 17.58 -18.76 6.51
CA PHE A 503 16.28 -18.31 7.03
C PHE A 503 16.39 -16.94 7.72
N VAL A 504 17.43 -16.72 8.52
CA VAL A 504 17.71 -15.42 9.18
C VAL A 504 18.03 -14.35 8.14
N SER A 505 18.87 -14.65 7.15
CA SER A 505 19.18 -13.71 6.07
C SER A 505 17.94 -13.29 5.28
N GLY A 506 17.02 -14.22 5.07
CA GLY A 506 15.72 -13.98 4.45
C GLY A 506 14.80 -13.01 5.21
N ALA A 507 15.00 -12.82 6.51
CA ALA A 507 14.30 -11.78 7.28
C ALA A 507 14.84 -10.37 7.00
N PHE A 508 16.09 -10.25 6.57
CA PHE A 508 16.66 -8.98 6.14
C PHE A 508 16.29 -8.66 4.69
N ALA A 509 16.52 -9.62 3.79
CA ALA A 509 16.15 -9.53 2.38
C ALA A 509 15.92 -10.94 1.83
N LYS A 510 14.77 -11.18 1.20
CA LYS A 510 14.43 -12.53 0.69
C LYS A 510 15.42 -13.00 -0.37
N GLU A 511 15.90 -12.13 -1.20
CA GLU A 511 16.88 -12.41 -2.27
C GLU A 511 18.21 -12.90 -1.70
N ALA A 512 18.58 -12.50 -0.48
CA ALA A 512 19.79 -12.93 0.19
C ALA A 512 19.81 -14.43 0.51
N VAL A 513 18.67 -15.10 0.49
CA VAL A 513 18.54 -16.52 0.81
C VAL A 513 19.42 -17.38 -0.10
N LEU A 514 19.30 -17.22 -1.41
CA LEU A 514 20.11 -17.99 -2.38
C LEU A 514 21.60 -17.69 -2.26
N GLY A 515 21.96 -16.42 -2.08
CA GLY A 515 23.36 -16.03 -1.85
C GLY A 515 23.94 -16.65 -0.58
N THR A 516 23.18 -16.68 0.52
CA THR A 516 23.60 -17.31 1.77
C THR A 516 23.74 -18.82 1.62
N LEU A 517 22.79 -19.49 0.97
CA LEU A 517 22.90 -20.93 0.70
C LEU A 517 24.13 -21.25 -0.13
N ASN A 518 24.36 -20.49 -1.21
CA ASN A 518 25.54 -20.68 -2.03
C ASN A 518 26.83 -20.52 -1.21
N ALA A 519 26.93 -19.46 -0.44
CA ALA A 519 28.07 -19.16 0.38
C ALA A 519 28.38 -20.24 1.43
N VAL A 520 27.34 -20.76 2.09
CA VAL A 520 27.51 -21.72 3.20
C VAL A 520 27.71 -23.17 2.70
N PHE A 521 27.08 -23.57 1.59
CA PHE A 521 27.19 -24.94 1.08
C PHE A 521 28.38 -25.17 0.13
N MET A 522 28.81 -24.13 -0.59
CA MET A 522 29.94 -24.28 -1.52
C MET A 522 31.29 -24.16 -0.82
N GLY A 523 31.34 -23.65 0.41
CA GLY A 523 32.54 -23.66 1.26
C GLY A 523 33.74 -22.91 0.72
N ASP A 524 33.59 -22.17 -0.36
CA ASP A 524 34.64 -21.52 -1.10
C ASP A 524 34.95 -20.14 -0.54
N ASN A 525 36.21 -19.70 -0.61
CA ASN A 525 36.66 -18.33 -0.29
C ASN A 525 35.84 -17.23 -0.99
N SER A 526 35.00 -17.62 -1.92
CA SER A 526 33.97 -16.81 -2.57
C SER A 526 32.93 -16.22 -1.64
N LEU A 527 32.94 -16.53 -0.32
CA LEU A 527 32.17 -15.73 0.67
C LEU A 527 32.65 -14.28 0.69
N MET A 528 33.93 -14.04 0.45
CA MET A 528 34.46 -12.70 0.23
C MET A 528 34.04 -12.12 -1.14
N GLU A 529 33.87 -12.98 -2.17
CA GLU A 529 33.45 -12.62 -3.51
C GLU A 529 31.93 -12.78 -3.73
N ALA A 530 31.29 -13.74 -3.08
CA ALA A 530 29.84 -13.90 -3.06
C ALA A 530 29.22 -12.93 -2.05
N THR A 531 29.29 -11.66 -2.37
CA THR A 531 28.39 -10.71 -1.74
C THR A 531 26.96 -11.21 -1.83
N PHE A 532 26.25 -11.08 -0.75
CA PHE A 532 24.89 -11.54 -0.50
C PHE A 532 23.89 -11.39 -1.67
N PHE A 533 24.22 -10.64 -2.70
CA PHE A 533 23.30 -10.21 -3.72
C PHE A 533 23.77 -10.40 -5.17
N ALA A 534 25.06 -10.61 -5.44
CA ALA A 534 25.57 -10.51 -6.80
C ALA A 534 25.57 -11.79 -7.60
N LYS A 535 25.74 -12.93 -6.95
CA LYS A 535 25.88 -14.21 -7.66
C LYS A 535 24.57 -14.97 -7.86
N SER A 536 23.42 -14.41 -7.45
CA SER A 536 22.12 -15.06 -7.70
C SER A 536 21.81 -15.24 -9.19
N ALA A 537 22.36 -14.41 -10.06
CA ALA A 537 22.20 -14.51 -11.52
C ALA A 537 23.22 -15.44 -12.20
N SER A 538 24.37 -15.71 -11.56
CA SER A 538 25.45 -16.56 -12.10
C SER A 538 25.75 -17.81 -11.24
N THR A 539 24.91 -18.05 -10.21
CA THR A 539 25.03 -19.27 -9.39
C THR A 539 24.81 -20.48 -10.28
N ASP A 540 25.81 -21.36 -10.37
CA ASP A 540 25.62 -22.64 -10.99
C ASP A 540 24.66 -23.47 -10.13
N THR A 541 23.39 -23.39 -10.47
CA THR A 541 22.30 -24.04 -9.71
C THR A 541 22.47 -25.55 -9.65
N ALA A 542 23.18 -26.14 -10.59
CA ALA A 542 23.48 -27.57 -10.60
C ALA A 542 24.51 -27.93 -9.52
N LEU A 543 25.58 -27.14 -9.37
CA LEU A 543 26.60 -27.36 -8.34
C LEU A 543 26.01 -27.11 -6.93
N LEU A 544 25.27 -26.02 -6.75
CA LEU A 544 24.60 -25.78 -5.48
C LEU A 544 23.60 -26.89 -5.15
N GLY A 545 22.84 -27.38 -6.15
CA GLY A 545 21.90 -28.49 -5.99
C GLY A 545 22.58 -29.78 -5.53
N THR A 546 23.72 -30.13 -6.08
CA THR A 546 24.51 -31.32 -5.66
C THR A 546 25.07 -31.15 -4.25
N ALA A 547 25.60 -29.98 -3.91
CA ALA A 547 26.11 -29.69 -2.57
C ALA A 547 24.98 -29.72 -1.52
N MET A 548 23.83 -29.11 -1.80
CA MET A 548 22.68 -29.12 -0.89
C MET A 548 22.08 -30.52 -0.73
N SER A 549 21.89 -31.27 -1.83
CA SER A 549 21.29 -32.62 -1.77
C SER A 549 22.17 -33.64 -1.07
N SER A 550 23.50 -33.43 -0.99
CA SER A 550 24.40 -34.23 -0.18
C SER A 550 24.40 -33.89 1.32
N ALA A 551 23.98 -32.67 1.68
CA ALA A 551 24.09 -32.13 3.03
C ALA A 551 22.76 -32.12 3.80
N ILE A 552 21.63 -31.97 3.11
CA ILE A 552 20.29 -31.89 3.72
C ILE A 552 19.30 -32.83 3.04
N SER A 553 18.34 -33.31 3.83
CA SER A 553 17.27 -34.18 3.32
C SER A 553 16.20 -33.38 2.55
N PRO A 554 15.43 -34.03 1.65
CA PRO A 554 14.28 -33.38 1.00
C PRO A 554 13.23 -32.84 2.00
N ALA A 555 13.06 -33.50 3.16
CA ALA A 555 12.18 -33.04 4.22
C ALA A 555 12.66 -31.72 4.85
N GLU A 556 13.96 -31.59 5.10
CA GLU A 556 14.58 -30.35 5.59
C GLU A 556 14.47 -29.20 4.55
N ALA A 557 14.70 -29.51 3.28
CA ALA A 557 14.55 -28.54 2.20
C ALA A 557 13.10 -28.03 2.11
N LEU A 558 12.12 -28.92 2.23
CA LEU A 558 10.70 -28.55 2.23
C LEU A 558 10.35 -27.67 3.45
N ALA A 559 10.77 -28.07 4.65
CA ALA A 559 10.56 -27.29 5.87
C ALA A 559 11.16 -25.89 5.77
N PHE A 560 12.38 -25.78 5.25
CA PHE A 560 13.08 -24.53 5.01
C PHE A 560 12.32 -23.62 4.02
N MET A 561 11.82 -24.18 2.91
CA MET A 561 11.04 -23.40 1.92
C MET A 561 9.79 -22.80 2.53
N PHE A 562 9.03 -23.59 3.31
CA PHE A 562 7.85 -23.08 3.99
C PHE A 562 8.20 -22.07 5.07
N ALA A 563 9.21 -22.34 5.92
CA ALA A 563 9.68 -21.40 6.93
C ALA A 563 10.07 -20.05 6.33
N THR A 564 10.89 -20.06 5.29
CA THR A 564 11.40 -18.86 4.64
C THR A 564 10.27 -18.05 3.98
N THR A 565 9.26 -18.72 3.43
CA THR A 565 8.10 -18.06 2.81
C THR A 565 7.29 -17.28 3.85
N PHE A 566 7.00 -17.87 5.00
CA PHE A 566 6.11 -17.30 6.02
C PHE A 566 6.82 -16.61 7.18
N ASN A 567 8.11 -16.36 7.05
CA ASN A 567 8.88 -15.50 7.96
C ASN A 567 8.57 -14.02 7.73
N ILE A 568 9.15 -13.13 8.53
CA ILE A 568 9.16 -11.67 8.29
C ILE A 568 9.47 -11.40 6.81
N PRO A 569 8.68 -10.58 6.11
CA PRO A 569 8.88 -10.38 4.66
C PRO A 569 10.28 -9.85 4.33
N CYS A 570 10.66 -8.73 4.92
CA CYS A 570 12.01 -8.15 4.91
C CYS A 570 12.06 -6.98 5.90
N ILE A 571 13.27 -6.54 6.26
CA ILE A 571 13.46 -5.42 7.19
C ILE A 571 12.86 -4.10 6.66
N MET A 572 12.84 -3.92 5.34
CA MET A 572 12.21 -2.75 4.69
C MET A 572 10.69 -2.77 4.85
N ALA A 573 10.06 -3.94 4.71
CA ALA A 573 8.62 -4.09 4.94
C ALA A 573 8.27 -3.88 6.42
N LEU A 574 9.13 -4.35 7.34
CA LEU A 574 9.00 -4.11 8.78
C LEU A 574 9.06 -2.59 9.08
N SER A 575 10.07 -1.89 8.55
CA SER A 575 10.23 -0.44 8.70
C SER A 575 9.04 0.33 8.12
N THR A 576 8.53 -0.09 6.97
CA THR A 576 7.35 0.52 6.35
C THR A 576 6.10 0.29 7.18
N THR A 577 5.88 -0.94 7.67
CA THR A 577 4.76 -1.25 8.57
C THR A 577 4.81 -0.42 9.85
N TYR A 578 6.00 -0.21 10.42
CA TYR A 578 6.17 0.68 11.56
C TYR A 578 5.78 2.12 11.23
N LYS A 579 6.25 2.65 10.10
CA LYS A 579 5.91 4.02 9.67
C LYS A 579 4.42 4.20 9.39
N GLU A 580 3.78 3.21 8.75
CA GLU A 580 2.35 3.26 8.42
C GLU A 580 1.44 2.98 9.63
N SER A 581 1.91 2.21 10.60
CA SER A 581 1.15 1.88 11.82
C SER A 581 1.39 2.87 12.96
N HIS A 582 2.44 3.71 12.89
CA HIS A 582 2.90 4.58 13.99
C HIS A 582 2.99 3.87 15.35
N SER A 583 3.15 2.53 15.36
CA SER A 583 3.14 1.71 16.58
C SER A 583 4.20 0.63 16.56
N LEU A 584 5.30 0.87 17.30
CA LEU A 584 6.35 -0.13 17.48
C LEU A 584 5.81 -1.41 18.14
N LYS A 585 4.95 -1.26 19.16
CA LYS A 585 4.35 -2.41 19.87
C LYS A 585 3.55 -3.31 18.92
N TRP A 586 2.82 -2.72 17.99
CA TRP A 586 2.06 -3.46 16.99
C TRP A 586 2.99 -4.16 16.00
N THR A 587 3.94 -3.44 15.44
CA THR A 587 4.90 -3.98 14.45
C THR A 587 5.67 -5.16 15.01
N VAL A 588 6.20 -5.04 16.25
CA VAL A 588 6.89 -6.14 16.93
C VAL A 588 5.96 -7.33 17.17
N LYS A 589 4.70 -7.09 17.55
CA LYS A 589 3.72 -8.16 17.77
C LYS A 589 3.42 -8.94 16.49
N VAL A 590 3.26 -8.25 15.36
CA VAL A 590 3.07 -8.88 14.05
C VAL A 590 4.32 -9.65 13.64
N ALA A 591 5.51 -9.07 13.82
CA ALA A 591 6.78 -9.74 13.51
C ALA A 591 6.97 -11.04 14.32
N LEU A 592 6.73 -11.00 15.62
CA LEU A 592 6.81 -12.18 16.49
C LEU A 592 5.79 -13.25 16.07
N PHE A 593 4.57 -12.84 15.72
CA PHE A 593 3.57 -13.77 15.21
C PHE A 593 4.07 -14.52 13.97
N TYR A 594 4.66 -13.81 13.00
CA TYR A 594 5.16 -14.43 11.76
C TYR A 594 6.40 -15.30 11.98
N ILE A 595 7.30 -14.94 12.87
CA ILE A 595 8.44 -15.79 13.26
C ILE A 595 7.91 -17.09 13.89
N CYS A 596 7.01 -16.99 14.86
CA CYS A 596 6.40 -18.18 15.48
C CYS A 596 5.66 -19.04 14.47
N ASN A 597 4.86 -18.43 13.58
CA ASN A 597 4.16 -19.14 12.51
C ASN A 597 5.13 -19.88 11.59
N ALA A 598 6.22 -19.25 11.18
CA ALA A 598 7.25 -19.85 10.34
C ALA A 598 7.91 -21.05 10.99
N LEU A 599 8.29 -20.94 12.26
CA LEU A 599 8.93 -22.04 13.01
C LEU A 599 7.96 -23.20 13.27
N VAL A 600 6.73 -22.91 13.68
CA VAL A 600 5.68 -23.95 13.87
C VAL A 600 5.39 -24.66 12.55
N LEU A 601 5.28 -23.91 11.46
CA LEU A 601 5.06 -24.49 10.14
C LEU A 601 6.23 -25.35 9.69
N SER A 602 7.46 -24.89 9.88
CA SER A 602 8.68 -25.66 9.60
C SER A 602 8.67 -26.99 10.35
N PHE A 603 8.37 -26.96 11.65
CA PHE A 603 8.26 -28.16 12.48
C PHE A 603 7.22 -29.14 11.92
N ILE A 604 6.02 -28.65 11.63
CA ILE A 604 4.93 -29.49 11.11
C ILE A 604 5.32 -30.12 9.76
N VAL A 605 5.82 -29.29 8.83
CA VAL A 605 6.20 -29.74 7.48
C VAL A 605 7.34 -30.74 7.55
N TYR A 606 8.37 -30.50 8.37
CA TYR A 606 9.49 -31.40 8.57
C TYR A 606 9.03 -32.78 9.04
N HIS A 607 8.25 -32.84 10.14
CA HIS A 607 7.84 -34.12 10.73
C HIS A 607 6.85 -34.87 9.84
N ILE A 608 5.99 -34.18 9.09
CA ILE A 608 5.12 -34.84 8.11
C ILE A 608 5.95 -35.36 6.93
N ALA A 609 6.84 -34.53 6.37
CA ALA A 609 7.65 -34.95 5.22
C ALA A 609 8.60 -36.10 5.56
N SER A 610 9.20 -36.11 6.75
CA SER A 610 10.10 -37.19 7.22
C SER A 610 9.43 -38.57 7.37
N ILE A 611 8.07 -38.65 7.33
CA ILE A 611 7.36 -39.92 7.30
C ILE A 611 7.37 -40.53 5.88
N PHE A 612 7.50 -39.68 4.85
CA PHE A 612 7.40 -40.08 3.44
C PHE A 612 8.76 -40.09 2.71
N THR A 613 9.80 -39.56 3.34
CA THR A 613 11.19 -39.56 2.83
C THR A 613 12.07 -40.45 3.69
#